data_67a130f40b502f5d2531ca1e63d2afed
#
_entry.id   67a130f40b502f5d2531ca1e63d2afed
#
_cell.length_a   1.000
_cell.length_b   1.000
_cell.length_c   1.000
_cell.angle_alpha   90.00
_cell.angle_beta   90.00
_cell.angle_gamma   90.00
#
_symmetry.space_group_name_H-M   'P 1'
#
loop_
_entity.id
_entity.type
_entity.pdbx_description
1 polymer ?
#
loop_
_entity_poly.entity_id
_entity_poly.type
_entity_poly.pdbx_seq_one_letter_code
_entity_poly.pdbx_strand_id
1 'polypeptide(L)'
;MCIRDRFDFYFLDDAYDQLYRREKRLAVMIGYLEGLAILLGCMGLFGLAAYSTQRRSKEIGIRKVLGASVVSLVRMMSREYLILVVISNVIAWPLGYYLLRRWLEAYAYRCSFGIEIFILAGLAALLIAAAAVSLHTVRASLASPVKSIRYE
;
A
#
# COMPACT_ATOMS: atom_id res chain seq x y z
N MET A 1 -39.03 -36.21 -43.55
CA MET A 1 -38.90 -35.09 -42.63
C MET A 1 -37.67 -35.40 -41.78
N CYS A 2 -36.45 -34.95 -42.25
CA CYS A 2 -35.19 -35.23 -41.58
C CYS A 2 -34.93 -34.14 -40.56
N ILE A 3 -35.06 -34.47 -39.30
CA ILE A 3 -34.63 -33.64 -38.19
C ILE A 3 -33.10 -33.79 -38.15
N ARG A 4 -32.40 -32.77 -38.62
CA ARG A 4 -30.96 -32.66 -38.58
C ARG A 4 -30.63 -32.12 -37.18
N ASP A 5 -30.51 -33.02 -36.21
CA ASP A 5 -29.97 -32.70 -34.90
C ASP A 5 -28.52 -32.24 -35.08
N ARG A 6 -28.31 -30.95 -35.03
CA ARG A 6 -26.99 -30.38 -34.80
C ARG A 6 -26.66 -30.65 -33.34
N PHE A 7 -25.90 -31.68 -33.10
CA PHE A 7 -25.16 -31.80 -31.83
C PHE A 7 -24.13 -30.69 -31.82
N ASP A 8 -24.46 -29.55 -31.24
CA ASP A 8 -23.48 -28.57 -30.85
C ASP A 8 -22.70 -29.16 -29.68
N PHE A 9 -21.59 -29.78 -29.99
CA PHE A 9 -20.59 -30.14 -28.98
C PHE A 9 -19.99 -28.84 -28.47
N TYR A 10 -20.63 -28.21 -27.51
CA TYR A 10 -19.98 -27.22 -26.66
C TYR A 10 -18.96 -27.98 -25.86
N PHE A 11 -17.69 -27.85 -26.23
CA PHE A 11 -16.62 -28.33 -25.40
C PHE A 11 -16.76 -27.61 -24.05
N LEU A 12 -16.95 -28.36 -22.99
CA LEU A 12 -17.04 -27.87 -21.63
C LEU A 12 -15.83 -26.98 -21.29
N ASP A 13 -14.67 -27.28 -21.89
CA ASP A 13 -13.43 -26.53 -21.87
C ASP A 13 -13.60 -25.07 -22.37
N ASP A 14 -14.32 -24.84 -23.45
CA ASP A 14 -14.51 -23.48 -23.99
C ASP A 14 -15.38 -22.62 -23.07
N ALA A 15 -16.37 -23.20 -22.41
CA ALA A 15 -17.20 -22.50 -21.43
C ALA A 15 -16.41 -22.21 -20.14
N TYR A 16 -15.59 -23.14 -19.68
CA TYR A 16 -14.67 -22.93 -18.56
C TYR A 16 -13.60 -21.88 -18.89
N ASP A 17 -13.03 -21.92 -20.08
CA ASP A 17 -12.04 -20.94 -20.52
C ASP A 17 -12.61 -19.51 -20.62
N GLN A 18 -13.86 -19.35 -21.05
CA GLN A 18 -14.49 -18.03 -21.09
C GLN A 18 -14.76 -17.46 -19.70
N LEU A 19 -15.19 -18.29 -18.74
CA LEU A 19 -15.36 -17.90 -17.34
C LEU A 19 -14.00 -17.54 -16.71
N TYR A 20 -12.98 -18.37 -16.93
CA TYR A 20 -11.63 -18.16 -16.39
C TYR A 20 -10.94 -16.91 -16.97
N ARG A 21 -11.18 -16.60 -18.25
CA ARG A 21 -10.67 -15.37 -18.90
C ARG A 21 -11.28 -14.11 -18.32
N ARG A 22 -12.55 -14.13 -17.90
CA ARG A 22 -13.19 -12.98 -17.23
C ARG A 22 -12.57 -12.74 -15.85
N GLU A 23 -12.42 -13.78 -15.07
CA GLU A 23 -11.82 -13.69 -13.73
C GLU A 23 -10.35 -13.24 -13.79
N LYS A 24 -9.58 -13.76 -14.75
CA LYS A 24 -8.20 -13.34 -14.99
C LYS A 24 -8.10 -11.86 -15.38
N ARG A 25 -9.00 -11.36 -16.21
CA ARG A 25 -9.04 -9.93 -16.55
C ARG A 25 -9.38 -9.07 -15.34
N LEU A 26 -10.34 -9.48 -14.51
CA LEU A 26 -10.68 -8.77 -13.27
C LEU A 26 -9.51 -8.76 -12.30
N ALA A 27 -8.81 -9.88 -12.11
CA ALA A 27 -7.64 -9.95 -11.26
C ALA A 27 -6.52 -9.00 -11.73
N VAL A 28 -6.27 -8.94 -13.04
CA VAL A 28 -5.28 -8.02 -13.63
C VAL A 28 -5.69 -6.56 -13.43
N MET A 29 -6.98 -6.22 -13.64
CA MET A 29 -7.49 -4.86 -13.40
C MET A 29 -7.36 -4.45 -11.93
N ILE A 30 -7.71 -5.35 -11.01
CA ILE A 30 -7.56 -5.12 -9.56
C ILE A 30 -6.10 -4.89 -9.22
N GLY A 31 -5.17 -5.68 -9.78
CA GLY A 31 -3.73 -5.49 -9.57
C GLY A 31 -3.22 -4.13 -10.03
N TYR A 32 -3.69 -3.61 -11.18
CA TYR A 32 -3.34 -2.25 -11.61
C TYR A 32 -3.90 -1.17 -10.67
N LEU A 33 -5.15 -1.33 -10.22
CA LEU A 33 -5.77 -0.41 -9.26
C LEU A 33 -5.04 -0.42 -7.92
N GLU A 34 -4.63 -1.60 -7.45
CA GLU A 34 -3.83 -1.76 -6.23
C GLU A 34 -2.47 -1.06 -6.36
N GLY A 35 -1.76 -1.27 -7.47
CA GLY A 35 -0.50 -0.58 -7.75
C GLY A 35 -0.66 0.94 -7.76
N LEU A 36 -1.72 1.45 -8.37
CA LEU A 36 -2.04 2.88 -8.38
C LEU A 36 -2.36 3.40 -6.98
N ALA A 37 -3.14 2.66 -6.18
CA ALA A 37 -3.46 3.02 -4.81
C ALA A 37 -2.22 3.10 -3.91
N ILE A 38 -1.30 2.13 -4.04
CA ILE A 38 -0.02 2.13 -3.34
C ILE A 38 0.81 3.37 -3.74
N LEU A 39 0.89 3.67 -5.03
CA LEU A 39 1.62 4.82 -5.55
C LEU A 39 1.06 6.14 -4.98
N LEU A 40 -0.25 6.31 -5.02
CA LEU A 40 -0.92 7.50 -4.46
C LEU A 40 -0.71 7.60 -2.95
N GLY A 41 -0.78 6.47 -2.22
CA GLY A 41 -0.50 6.42 -0.79
C GLY A 41 0.94 6.84 -0.47
N CYS A 42 1.92 6.34 -1.23
CA CYS A 42 3.33 6.72 -1.09
C CYS A 42 3.53 8.23 -1.37
N MET A 43 2.89 8.77 -2.42
CA MET A 43 2.95 10.20 -2.72
C MET A 43 2.34 11.04 -1.60
N GLY A 44 1.22 10.60 -1.02
CA GLY A 44 0.58 11.26 0.13
C GLY A 44 1.49 11.29 1.35
N LEU A 45 2.07 10.14 1.73
CA LEU A 45 3.02 10.05 2.84
C LEU A 45 4.28 10.90 2.58
N PHE A 46 4.78 10.89 1.35
CA PHE A 46 5.92 11.72 0.95
C PHE A 46 5.61 13.21 1.11
N GLY A 47 4.44 13.67 0.65
CA GLY A 47 4.00 15.07 0.78
C GLY A 47 3.86 15.51 2.24
N LEU A 48 3.24 14.66 3.08
CA LEU A 48 3.13 14.93 4.52
C LEU A 48 4.48 14.98 5.21
N ALA A 49 5.38 14.04 4.88
CA ALA A 49 6.73 14.01 5.43
C ALA A 49 7.53 15.26 5.03
N ALA A 50 7.42 15.70 3.78
CA ALA A 50 8.06 16.91 3.27
C ALA A 50 7.57 18.14 4.02
N TYR A 51 6.26 18.30 4.14
CA TYR A 51 5.62 19.40 4.86
C TYR A 51 6.03 19.46 6.34
N SER A 52 5.98 18.31 7.03
CA SER A 52 6.36 18.22 8.43
C SER A 52 7.84 18.55 8.65
N THR A 53 8.71 18.07 7.76
CA THR A 53 10.16 18.38 7.81
C THR A 53 10.43 19.87 7.64
N GLN A 54 9.73 20.55 6.70
CA GLN A 54 9.87 21.99 6.52
C GLN A 54 9.43 22.77 7.77
N ARG A 55 8.33 22.37 8.38
CA ARG A 55 7.79 23.03 9.56
C ARG A 55 8.69 22.87 10.80
N ARG A 56 9.40 21.75 10.90
CA ARG A 56 10.30 21.44 12.02
C ARG A 56 11.79 21.65 11.69
N SER A 57 12.09 22.33 10.59
CA SER A 57 13.47 22.51 10.12
C SER A 57 14.38 23.21 11.15
N LYS A 58 13.85 24.20 11.90
CA LYS A 58 14.58 24.87 12.98
C LYS A 58 14.95 23.91 14.13
N GLU A 59 14.00 23.08 14.58
CA GLU A 59 14.26 22.07 15.63
C GLU A 59 15.29 21.05 15.18
N ILE A 60 15.19 20.56 13.93
CA ILE A 60 16.12 19.61 13.34
C ILE A 60 17.52 20.23 13.26
N GLY A 61 17.62 21.49 12.86
CA GLY A 61 18.87 22.25 12.80
C GLY A 61 19.54 22.35 14.17
N ILE A 62 18.80 22.77 15.20
CA ILE A 62 19.31 22.90 16.58
C ILE A 62 19.80 21.55 17.10
N ARG A 63 19.04 20.47 16.92
CA ARG A 63 19.43 19.13 17.36
C ARG A 63 20.65 18.61 16.63
N LYS A 64 20.80 18.93 15.35
CA LYS A 64 21.97 18.55 14.56
C LYS A 64 23.23 19.26 15.04
N VAL A 65 23.14 20.55 15.42
CA VAL A 65 24.25 21.30 16.02
C VAL A 65 24.62 20.74 17.40
N LEU A 66 23.65 20.26 18.17
CA LEU A 66 23.85 19.58 19.46
C LEU A 66 24.36 18.14 19.32
N GLY A 67 24.68 17.66 18.11
CA GLY A 67 25.29 16.35 17.88
C GLY A 67 24.30 15.20 17.72
N ALA A 68 23.02 15.46 17.49
CA ALA A 68 22.05 14.40 17.22
C ALA A 68 22.38 13.65 15.92
N SER A 69 22.39 12.31 15.98
CA SER A 69 22.64 11.48 14.81
C SER A 69 21.46 11.56 13.82
N VAL A 70 21.76 11.46 12.51
CA VAL A 70 20.76 11.43 11.44
C VAL A 70 19.74 10.32 11.69
N VAL A 71 20.18 9.16 12.16
CA VAL A 71 19.32 8.01 12.47
C VAL A 71 18.30 8.34 13.57
N SER A 72 18.71 9.07 14.61
CA SER A 72 17.82 9.50 15.70
C SER A 72 16.73 10.44 15.20
N LEU A 73 17.09 11.39 14.31
CA LEU A 73 16.16 12.32 13.70
C LEU A 73 15.16 11.59 12.78
N VAL A 74 15.65 10.67 11.94
CA VAL A 74 14.81 9.83 11.06
C VAL A 74 13.83 9.02 11.89
N ARG A 75 14.30 8.33 12.94
CA ARG A 75 13.44 7.52 13.81
C ARG A 75 12.34 8.35 14.47
N MET A 76 12.67 9.54 14.97
CA MET A 76 11.69 10.43 15.60
C MET A 76 10.61 10.87 14.62
N MET A 77 11.00 11.26 13.42
CA MET A 77 10.05 11.70 12.39
C MET A 77 9.22 10.53 11.82
N SER A 78 9.84 9.39 11.55
CA SER A 78 9.17 8.22 11.00
C SER A 78 8.14 7.63 11.96
N ARG A 79 8.35 7.74 13.27
CA ARG A 79 7.45 7.18 14.29
C ARG A 79 6.01 7.68 14.14
N GLU A 80 5.79 8.97 13.88
CA GLU A 80 4.44 9.56 13.73
C GLU A 80 3.71 8.93 12.54
N TYR A 81 4.40 8.73 11.42
CA TYR A 81 3.81 8.13 10.20
C TYR A 81 3.57 6.63 10.34
N LEU A 82 4.50 5.92 10.99
CA LEU A 82 4.34 4.49 11.23
C LEU A 82 3.14 4.20 12.13
N ILE A 83 2.89 5.03 13.15
CA ILE A 83 1.71 4.91 14.00
C ILE A 83 0.42 5.07 13.17
N LEU A 84 0.37 6.05 12.26
CA LEU A 84 -0.79 6.25 11.38
C LEU A 84 -1.02 5.03 10.48
N VAL A 85 0.04 4.44 9.93
CA VAL A 85 -0.07 3.23 9.10
C VAL A 85 -0.54 2.03 9.92
N VAL A 86 -0.09 1.88 11.17
CA VAL A 86 -0.58 0.83 12.08
C VAL A 86 -2.07 1.01 12.36
N ILE A 87 -2.51 2.22 12.70
CA ILE A 87 -3.93 2.52 12.94
C ILE A 87 -4.75 2.21 11.69
N SER A 88 -4.28 2.61 10.51
CA SER A 88 -4.95 2.32 9.23
C SER A 88 -5.07 0.82 8.97
N ASN A 89 -4.03 0.02 9.28
CA ASN A 89 -4.08 -1.44 9.17
C ASN A 89 -5.14 -2.04 10.10
N VAL A 90 -5.20 -1.58 11.37
CA VAL A 90 -6.19 -2.08 12.36
C VAL A 90 -7.62 -1.83 11.88
N ILE A 91 -7.88 -0.73 11.17
CA ILE A 91 -9.20 -0.42 10.60
C ILE A 91 -9.43 -1.21 9.29
N ALA A 92 -8.41 -1.31 8.44
CA ALA A 92 -8.51 -1.96 7.13
C ALA A 92 -8.74 -3.47 7.24
N TRP A 93 -8.17 -4.16 8.25
CA TRP A 93 -8.31 -5.61 8.39
C TRP A 93 -9.75 -6.09 8.59
N PRO A 94 -10.53 -5.58 9.57
CA PRO A 94 -11.91 -6.01 9.75
C PRO A 94 -12.79 -5.64 8.55
N LEU A 95 -12.56 -4.47 7.95
CA LEU A 95 -13.28 -4.04 6.77
C LEU A 95 -12.97 -4.94 5.56
N GLY A 96 -11.69 -5.22 5.32
CA GLY A 96 -11.23 -6.11 4.27
C GLY A 96 -11.76 -7.54 4.45
N TYR A 97 -11.73 -8.06 5.68
CA TYR A 97 -12.28 -9.37 5.99
C TYR A 97 -13.78 -9.45 5.71
N TYR A 98 -14.54 -8.44 6.13
CA TYR A 98 -15.99 -8.39 5.90
C TYR A 98 -16.33 -8.33 4.40
N LEU A 99 -15.66 -7.47 3.64
CA LEU A 99 -15.88 -7.34 2.19
C LEU A 99 -15.49 -8.60 1.45
N LEU A 100 -14.35 -9.19 1.79
CA LEU A 100 -13.84 -10.41 1.17
C LEU A 100 -14.78 -11.59 1.43
N ARG A 101 -15.25 -11.74 2.67
CA ARG A 101 -16.21 -12.79 3.04
C ARG A 101 -17.51 -12.65 2.26
N ARG A 102 -18.06 -11.43 2.16
CA ARG A 102 -19.29 -11.16 1.42
C ARG A 102 -19.14 -11.43 -0.08
N TRP A 103 -17.97 -11.13 -0.62
CA TRP A 103 -17.65 -11.40 -2.02
C TRP A 103 -17.53 -12.91 -2.29
N LEU A 104 -16.90 -13.66 -1.37
CA LEU A 104 -16.78 -15.11 -1.50
C LEU A 104 -18.10 -15.86 -1.33
N GLU A 105 -19.07 -15.32 -0.61
CA GLU A 105 -20.41 -15.92 -0.50
C GLU A 105 -21.10 -16.05 -1.86
N ALA A 106 -20.69 -15.26 -2.85
CA ALA A 106 -21.16 -15.33 -4.23
C ALA A 106 -20.53 -16.48 -5.05
N TYR A 107 -19.48 -17.13 -4.54
CA TYR A 107 -18.78 -18.22 -5.21
C TYR A 107 -19.06 -19.58 -4.57
N ALA A 108 -19.24 -20.61 -5.43
CA ALA A 108 -19.52 -21.98 -5.00
C ALA A 108 -18.33 -22.66 -4.28
N TYR A 109 -17.10 -22.27 -4.60
CA TYR A 109 -15.87 -22.75 -3.95
C TYR A 109 -15.39 -21.74 -2.91
N ARG A 110 -15.50 -22.11 -1.63
CA ARG A 110 -15.06 -21.30 -0.52
C ARG A 110 -13.62 -21.64 -0.16
N CYS A 111 -12.69 -20.76 -0.50
CA CYS A 111 -11.35 -20.80 0.07
C CYS A 111 -11.39 -20.13 1.45
N SER A 112 -10.85 -20.80 2.48
CA SER A 112 -10.66 -20.18 3.80
C SER A 112 -9.42 -19.28 3.73
N PHE A 113 -9.61 -17.95 3.84
CA PHE A 113 -8.49 -17.03 3.99
C PHE A 113 -7.99 -17.08 5.43
N GLY A 114 -6.74 -17.54 5.59
CA GLY A 114 -6.07 -17.48 6.88
C GLY A 114 -5.71 -16.05 7.26
N ILE A 115 -5.64 -15.77 8.55
CA ILE A 115 -5.19 -14.48 9.10
C ILE A 115 -3.78 -14.10 8.63
N GLU A 116 -3.01 -15.10 8.18
CA GLU A 116 -1.64 -14.96 7.68
C GLU A 116 -1.53 -13.97 6.52
N ILE A 117 -2.52 -13.96 5.60
CA ILE A 117 -2.56 -13.05 4.45
C ILE A 117 -2.68 -11.60 4.90
N PHE A 118 -3.51 -11.33 5.92
CA PHE A 118 -3.67 -9.98 6.47
C PHE A 118 -2.40 -9.51 7.18
N ILE A 119 -1.72 -10.41 7.91
CA ILE A 119 -0.45 -10.10 8.57
C ILE A 119 0.62 -9.78 7.52
N LEU A 120 0.76 -10.60 6.47
CA LEU A 120 1.72 -10.37 5.40
C LEU A 120 1.45 -9.05 4.66
N ALA A 121 0.18 -8.78 4.32
CA ALA A 121 -0.21 -7.53 3.67
C ALA A 121 0.07 -6.31 4.56
N GLY A 122 -0.24 -6.40 5.85
CA GLY A 122 0.04 -5.34 6.82
C GLY A 122 1.54 -5.09 7.02
N LEU A 123 2.33 -6.16 7.06
CA LEU A 123 3.79 -6.07 7.15
C LEU A 123 4.38 -5.44 5.89
N ALA A 124 3.92 -5.85 4.71
CA ALA A 124 4.33 -5.26 3.44
C ALA A 124 4.00 -3.75 3.39
N ALA A 125 2.80 -3.36 3.80
CA ALA A 125 2.40 -1.95 3.87
C ALA A 125 3.29 -1.14 4.83
N LEU A 126 3.63 -1.68 6.01
CA LEU A 126 4.55 -1.05 6.95
C LEU A 126 5.96 -0.88 6.38
N LEU A 127 6.48 -1.91 5.68
CA LEU A 127 7.80 -1.84 5.06
C LEU A 127 7.85 -0.80 3.95
N ILE A 128 6.83 -0.75 3.08
CA ILE A 128 6.73 0.25 2.00
C ILE A 128 6.64 1.66 2.59
N ALA A 129 5.81 1.87 3.60
CA ALA A 129 5.67 3.16 4.27
C ALA A 129 6.98 3.59 4.96
N ALA A 130 7.63 2.67 5.68
CA ALA A 130 8.92 2.93 6.31
C ALA A 130 10.00 3.30 5.29
N ALA A 131 10.07 2.59 4.16
CA ALA A 131 11.01 2.89 3.09
C ALA A 131 10.75 4.28 2.47
N ALA A 132 9.48 4.59 2.16
CA ALA A 132 9.09 5.87 1.56
C ALA A 132 9.45 7.06 2.47
N VAL A 133 9.12 6.98 3.78
CA VAL A 133 9.40 8.03 4.74
C VAL A 133 10.90 8.15 5.02
N SER A 134 11.61 7.02 5.17
CA SER A 134 13.05 7.02 5.45
C SER A 134 13.85 7.65 4.31
N LEU A 135 13.55 7.30 3.06
CA LEU A 135 14.22 7.88 1.89
C LEU A 135 14.09 9.40 1.85
N HIS A 136 12.88 9.90 2.16
CA HIS A 136 12.64 11.36 2.20
C HIS A 136 13.39 12.04 3.33
N THR A 137 13.30 11.48 4.55
CA THR A 137 13.90 12.08 5.74
C THR A 137 15.44 12.07 5.66
N VAL A 138 16.03 11.01 5.10
CA VAL A 138 17.48 10.96 4.86
C VAL A 138 17.89 12.04 3.87
N ARG A 139 17.19 12.20 2.74
CA ARG A 139 17.47 13.28 1.79
C ARG A 139 17.36 14.67 2.42
N ALA A 140 16.33 14.89 3.23
CA ALA A 140 16.11 16.15 3.91
C ALA A 140 17.21 16.44 4.98
N SER A 141 17.65 15.41 5.69
CA SER A 141 18.71 15.57 6.73
C SER A 141 20.11 15.72 6.14
N LEU A 142 20.34 15.25 4.91
CA LEU A 142 21.59 15.45 4.17
C LEU A 142 21.64 16.83 3.49
N ALA A 143 20.51 17.47 3.26
CA ALA A 143 20.45 18.84 2.77
C ALA A 143 21.13 19.76 3.80
N SER A 144 22.08 20.59 3.32
CA SER A 144 22.96 21.43 4.14
C SER A 144 22.17 22.41 5.01
N PRO A 145 22.41 22.44 6.36
CA PRO A 145 21.71 23.35 7.28
C PRO A 145 22.00 24.84 7.03
N VAL A 146 23.04 25.14 6.25
CA VAL A 146 23.50 26.51 5.95
C VAL A 146 22.45 27.32 5.18
N LYS A 147 21.59 26.67 4.38
CA LYS A 147 20.53 27.36 3.64
C LYS A 147 19.31 27.75 4.48
N SER A 148 19.05 27.04 5.59
CA SER A 148 17.85 27.32 6.41
C SER A 148 18.06 28.48 7.41
N ILE A 149 19.32 28.89 7.67
CA ILE A 149 19.66 29.99 8.58
C ILE A 149 19.82 31.30 7.81
N ARG A 150 19.96 31.28 6.48
CA ARG A 150 20.25 32.44 5.64
C ARG A 150 19.00 33.17 5.09
N TYR A 151 17.81 32.70 5.38
CA TYR A 151 16.56 33.37 5.02
C TYR A 151 15.93 34.04 6.25
N GLU A 152 16.53 35.09 6.73
CA GLU A 152 15.98 36.28 7.36
C GLU A 152 16.57 37.48 6.68
#